data_49496a09deaeffe0138a40df5f99fefb
#
_entry.id   49496a09deaeffe0138a40df5f99fefb
#
_cell.length_a   1.000
_cell.length_b   1.000
_cell.length_c   1.000
_cell.angle_alpha   90.00
_cell.angle_beta   90.00
_cell.angle_gamma   90.00
#
_symmetry.space_group_name_H-M   'P 1'
#
loop_
_entity.id
_entity.type
_entity.pdbx_description
1 polymer ?
#
loop_
_entity_poly.entity_id
_entity_poly.type
_entity_poly.pdbx_seq_one_letter_code
_entity_poly.pdbx_strand_id
1 'polypeptide(L)'
;MITEEALKALEKEAIENPHSVFAQHRLAIAYFNLGKFQEAKEAFKKVLKLDPFHFEAMVNLGILLAQEGELEEAKKAFTFTLKYYPTSLEAWTNLGLIEFELGNLDEAEKCYRKALEINETFAFAWINLSTVLIEKGLFKEAIFALEKAKKYAPETAIIYNNLAVAYYYLNDKKSAIENFKKAKEMGYSVNPEFERILNENL
;
A
#
# COMPACT_ATOMS: atom_id res chain seq x y z
N MET A 1 -1.25 -22.97 4.95
CA MET A 1 -2.71 -22.69 4.81
C MET A 1 -3.40 -23.10 6.10
N ILE A 2 -4.28 -22.26 6.67
CA ILE A 2 -5.07 -22.63 7.86
C ILE A 2 -6.11 -23.66 7.41
N THR A 3 -6.15 -24.82 8.11
CA THR A 3 -7.15 -25.87 7.84
C THR A 3 -8.49 -25.52 8.48
N GLU A 4 -9.57 -26.13 7.99
CA GLU A 4 -10.91 -25.94 8.58
C GLU A 4 -10.97 -26.38 10.07
N GLU A 5 -10.25 -27.46 10.41
CA GLU A 5 -10.13 -27.91 11.80
C GLU A 5 -9.40 -26.90 12.69
N ALA A 6 -8.33 -26.27 12.17
CA ALA A 6 -7.60 -25.24 12.89
C ALA A 6 -8.47 -23.99 13.10
N LEU A 7 -9.26 -23.60 12.10
CA LEU A 7 -10.20 -22.48 12.26
C LEU A 7 -11.24 -22.78 13.34
N LYS A 8 -11.89 -23.97 13.32
CA LYS A 8 -12.86 -24.38 14.34
C LYS A 8 -12.26 -24.38 15.74
N ALA A 9 -10.98 -24.77 15.87
CA ALA A 9 -10.28 -24.72 17.16
C ALA A 9 -10.09 -23.28 17.66
N LEU A 10 -9.74 -22.34 16.75
CA LEU A 10 -9.60 -20.93 17.10
C LEU A 10 -10.95 -20.28 17.46
N GLU A 11 -12.02 -20.64 16.74
CA GLU A 11 -13.38 -20.17 17.05
C GLU A 11 -13.81 -20.65 18.45
N LYS A 12 -13.57 -21.92 18.76
CA LYS A 12 -13.84 -22.48 20.08
C LYS A 12 -13.03 -21.78 21.17
N GLU A 13 -11.71 -21.61 20.96
CA GLU A 13 -10.82 -20.89 21.90
C GLU A 13 -11.35 -19.47 22.19
N ALA A 14 -11.74 -18.73 21.14
CA ALA A 14 -12.25 -17.39 21.28
C ALA A 14 -13.63 -17.30 21.97
N ILE A 15 -14.46 -18.36 21.83
CA ILE A 15 -15.74 -18.48 22.54
C ILE A 15 -15.51 -18.78 24.03
N GLU A 16 -14.60 -19.69 24.33
CA GLU A 16 -14.27 -20.08 25.71
C GLU A 16 -13.52 -18.95 26.46
N ASN A 17 -12.82 -18.07 25.72
CA ASN A 17 -12.04 -16.97 26.27
C ASN A 17 -12.48 -15.61 25.69
N PRO A 18 -13.72 -15.13 25.92
CA PRO A 18 -14.29 -13.97 25.24
C PRO A 18 -13.59 -12.64 25.57
N HIS A 19 -12.86 -12.58 26.67
CA HIS A 19 -12.10 -11.40 27.12
C HIS A 19 -10.59 -11.51 26.86
N SER A 20 -10.12 -12.59 26.23
CA SER A 20 -8.73 -12.75 25.86
C SER A 20 -8.42 -12.02 24.56
N VAL A 21 -7.69 -10.90 24.64
CA VAL A 21 -7.19 -10.16 23.46
C VAL A 21 -6.45 -11.11 22.52
N PHE A 22 -5.60 -11.97 23.07
CA PHE A 22 -4.80 -12.94 22.30
C PHE A 22 -5.68 -13.92 21.50
N ALA A 23 -6.69 -14.54 22.16
CA ALA A 23 -7.58 -15.49 21.48
C ALA A 23 -8.40 -14.79 20.37
N GLN A 24 -8.96 -13.61 20.65
CA GLN A 24 -9.72 -12.83 19.67
C GLN A 24 -8.83 -12.37 18.50
N HIS A 25 -7.59 -11.94 18.76
CA HIS A 25 -6.66 -11.52 17.72
C HIS A 25 -6.23 -12.69 16.81
N ARG A 26 -5.90 -13.84 17.37
CA ARG A 26 -5.60 -15.05 16.59
C ARG A 26 -6.74 -15.43 15.65
N LEU A 27 -7.97 -15.38 16.12
CA LEU A 27 -9.15 -15.65 15.30
C LEU A 27 -9.29 -14.59 14.19
N ALA A 28 -9.11 -13.29 14.51
CA ALA A 28 -9.18 -12.21 13.54
C ALA A 28 -8.17 -12.39 12.39
N ILE A 29 -6.90 -12.70 12.73
CA ILE A 29 -5.84 -13.01 11.75
C ILE A 29 -6.19 -14.26 10.93
N ALA A 30 -6.77 -15.29 11.54
CA ALA A 30 -7.18 -16.49 10.82
C ALA A 30 -8.25 -16.18 9.77
N TYR A 31 -9.29 -15.42 10.12
CA TYR A 31 -10.29 -14.96 9.17
C TYR A 31 -9.71 -14.11 8.06
N PHE A 32 -8.83 -13.15 8.40
CA PHE A 32 -8.15 -12.30 7.42
C PHE A 32 -7.36 -13.13 6.38
N ASN A 33 -6.54 -14.07 6.85
CA ASN A 33 -5.72 -14.93 5.98
C ASN A 33 -6.55 -15.91 5.12
N LEU A 34 -7.78 -16.20 5.51
CA LEU A 34 -8.73 -17.02 4.74
C LEU A 34 -9.60 -16.20 3.78
N GLY A 35 -9.42 -14.88 3.73
CA GLY A 35 -10.25 -13.98 2.92
C GLY A 35 -11.68 -13.80 3.45
N LYS A 36 -11.94 -14.22 4.69
CA LYS A 36 -13.22 -13.99 5.39
C LYS A 36 -13.22 -12.59 5.99
N PHE A 37 -13.29 -11.58 5.12
CA PHE A 37 -13.01 -10.19 5.50
C PHE A 37 -14.04 -9.59 6.45
N GLN A 38 -15.32 -9.96 6.32
CA GLN A 38 -16.37 -9.48 7.23
C GLN A 38 -16.19 -10.06 8.63
N GLU A 39 -15.92 -11.36 8.75
CA GLU A 39 -15.65 -12.01 10.03
C GLU A 39 -14.35 -11.45 10.65
N ALA A 40 -13.32 -11.19 9.83
CA ALA A 40 -12.08 -10.57 10.29
C ALA A 40 -12.32 -9.16 10.85
N LYS A 41 -13.09 -8.33 10.13
CA LYS A 41 -13.46 -6.97 10.54
C LYS A 41 -14.14 -6.95 11.90
N GLU A 42 -15.15 -7.81 12.11
CA GLU A 42 -15.84 -7.90 13.39
C GLU A 42 -14.93 -8.44 14.52
N ALA A 43 -14.06 -9.40 14.20
CA ALA A 43 -13.10 -9.93 15.17
C ALA A 43 -12.03 -8.86 15.56
N PHE A 44 -11.50 -8.07 14.60
CA PHE A 44 -10.60 -6.95 14.94
C PHE A 44 -11.29 -5.86 15.75
N LYS A 45 -12.54 -5.50 15.44
CA LYS A 45 -13.34 -4.59 16.29
C LYS A 45 -13.46 -5.10 17.72
N LYS A 46 -13.65 -6.40 17.90
CA LYS A 46 -13.71 -7.03 19.22
C LYS A 46 -12.37 -6.95 19.94
N VAL A 47 -11.24 -7.18 19.24
CA VAL A 47 -9.90 -6.96 19.78
C VAL A 47 -9.75 -5.52 20.27
N LEU A 48 -10.11 -4.54 19.44
CA LEU A 48 -9.98 -3.11 19.80
C LEU A 48 -10.93 -2.66 20.91
N LYS A 49 -12.05 -3.38 21.11
CA LYS A 49 -12.92 -3.15 22.27
C LYS A 49 -12.28 -3.62 23.58
N LEU A 50 -11.44 -4.67 23.53
CA LEU A 50 -10.72 -5.21 24.68
C LEU A 50 -9.40 -4.45 24.93
N ASP A 51 -8.68 -4.15 23.85
CA ASP A 51 -7.44 -3.37 23.86
C ASP A 51 -7.50 -2.30 22.74
N PRO A 52 -7.91 -1.06 23.05
CA PRO A 52 -8.05 0.02 22.10
C PRO A 52 -6.74 0.44 21.40
N PHE A 53 -5.59 0.02 21.93
CA PHE A 53 -4.27 0.36 21.39
C PHE A 53 -3.55 -0.82 20.74
N HIS A 54 -4.26 -1.90 20.47
CA HIS A 54 -3.67 -3.06 19.80
C HIS A 54 -3.26 -2.71 18.37
N PHE A 55 -1.95 -2.50 18.16
CA PHE A 55 -1.39 -2.01 16.91
C PHE A 55 -1.84 -2.79 15.67
N GLU A 56 -1.61 -4.12 15.67
CA GLU A 56 -1.93 -4.96 14.51
C GLU A 56 -3.43 -4.96 14.19
N ALA A 57 -4.29 -4.90 15.21
CA ALA A 57 -5.74 -4.85 15.00
C ALA A 57 -6.16 -3.50 14.38
N MET A 58 -5.54 -2.38 14.78
CA MET A 58 -5.80 -1.07 14.17
C MET A 58 -5.38 -1.03 12.71
N VAL A 59 -4.18 -1.52 12.40
CA VAL A 59 -3.66 -1.55 11.02
C VAL A 59 -4.52 -2.45 10.14
N ASN A 60 -4.79 -3.68 10.58
CA ASN A 60 -5.59 -4.64 9.79
C ASN A 60 -7.03 -4.18 9.59
N LEU A 61 -7.65 -3.55 10.60
CA LEU A 61 -8.97 -2.97 10.44
C LEU A 61 -8.95 -1.83 9.41
N GLY A 62 -7.93 -0.96 9.44
CA GLY A 62 -7.75 0.09 8.44
C GLY A 62 -7.61 -0.46 7.02
N ILE A 63 -6.84 -1.54 6.84
CA ILE A 63 -6.69 -2.22 5.54
C ILE A 63 -8.04 -2.79 5.06
N LEU A 64 -8.80 -3.45 5.93
CA LEU A 64 -10.10 -4.01 5.56
C LEU A 64 -11.09 -2.91 5.15
N LEU A 65 -11.15 -1.81 5.89
CA LEU A 65 -11.97 -0.65 5.54
C LEU A 65 -11.60 -0.09 4.16
N ALA A 66 -10.32 0.03 3.87
CA ALA A 66 -9.83 0.47 2.56
C ALA A 66 -10.26 -0.49 1.43
N GLN A 67 -10.13 -1.80 1.62
CA GLN A 67 -10.54 -2.81 0.64
C GLN A 67 -12.06 -2.79 0.36
N GLU A 68 -12.87 -2.39 1.33
CA GLU A 68 -14.33 -2.21 1.18
C GLU A 68 -14.71 -0.86 0.55
N GLY A 69 -13.72 0.01 0.27
CA GLY A 69 -13.95 1.36 -0.25
C GLY A 69 -14.39 2.37 0.81
N GLU A 70 -14.35 2.00 2.09
CA GLU A 70 -14.65 2.90 3.22
C GLU A 70 -13.42 3.80 3.51
N LEU A 71 -13.00 4.60 2.51
CA LEU A 71 -11.72 5.32 2.52
C LEU A 71 -11.61 6.34 3.67
N GLU A 72 -12.68 7.06 3.98
CA GLU A 72 -12.67 8.03 5.09
C GLU A 72 -12.52 7.34 6.46
N GLU A 73 -13.15 6.18 6.64
CA GLU A 73 -13.01 5.41 7.87
C GLU A 73 -11.62 4.77 7.97
N ALA A 74 -11.07 4.28 6.86
CA ALA A 74 -9.69 3.80 6.79
C ALA A 74 -8.68 4.92 7.13
N LYS A 75 -8.87 6.13 6.60
CA LYS A 75 -8.10 7.33 6.94
C LYS A 75 -8.11 7.62 8.44
N LYS A 76 -9.30 7.59 9.06
CA LYS A 76 -9.44 7.77 10.52
C LYS A 76 -8.68 6.69 11.29
N ALA A 77 -8.79 5.43 10.87
CA ALA A 77 -8.10 4.31 11.52
C ALA A 77 -6.58 4.49 11.47
N PHE A 78 -5.99 4.79 10.30
CA PHE A 78 -4.55 5.00 10.17
C PHE A 78 -4.07 6.27 10.88
N THR A 79 -4.84 7.36 10.82
CA THR A 79 -4.53 8.60 11.57
C THR A 79 -4.52 8.34 13.08
N PHE A 80 -5.48 7.56 13.58
CA PHE A 80 -5.52 7.16 14.97
C PHE A 80 -4.32 6.26 15.32
N THR A 81 -3.98 5.30 14.46
CA THR A 81 -2.79 4.45 14.62
C THR A 81 -1.52 5.32 14.74
N LEU A 82 -1.34 6.29 13.86
CA LEU A 82 -0.16 7.17 13.84
C LEU A 82 -0.07 8.11 15.04
N LYS A 83 -1.19 8.42 15.70
CA LYS A 83 -1.19 9.19 16.95
C LYS A 83 -0.46 8.44 18.07
N TYR A 84 -0.55 7.11 18.11
CA TYR A 84 0.06 6.27 19.14
C TYR A 84 1.34 5.58 18.68
N TYR A 85 1.45 5.34 17.36
CA TYR A 85 2.59 4.68 16.72
C TYR A 85 3.14 5.55 15.59
N PRO A 86 3.73 6.72 15.90
CA PRO A 86 4.15 7.73 14.91
C PRO A 86 5.27 7.25 13.97
N THR A 87 5.98 6.18 14.34
CA THR A 87 7.04 5.55 13.54
C THR A 87 6.57 4.30 12.79
N SER A 88 5.25 4.07 12.67
CA SER A 88 4.74 2.94 11.91
C SER A 88 4.88 3.20 10.41
N LEU A 89 5.80 2.48 9.78
CA LEU A 89 5.99 2.48 8.32
C LEU A 89 4.71 2.06 7.60
N GLU A 90 4.05 1.01 8.10
CA GLU A 90 2.82 0.48 7.53
C GLU A 90 1.66 1.48 7.60
N ALA A 91 1.47 2.14 8.73
CA ALA A 91 0.39 3.11 8.86
C ALA A 91 0.62 4.36 7.98
N TRP A 92 1.86 4.85 7.87
CA TRP A 92 2.18 5.96 6.96
C TRP A 92 1.97 5.59 5.50
N THR A 93 2.42 4.41 5.07
CA THR A 93 2.26 3.99 3.67
C THR A 93 0.79 3.74 3.30
N ASN A 94 0.02 3.12 4.18
CA ASN A 94 -1.41 2.91 3.93
C ASN A 94 -2.19 4.22 3.97
N LEU A 95 -1.88 5.14 4.90
CA LEU A 95 -2.50 6.47 4.89
C LEU A 95 -2.18 7.22 3.60
N GLY A 96 -0.93 7.14 3.11
CA GLY A 96 -0.55 7.73 1.83
C GLY A 96 -1.35 7.18 0.65
N LEU A 97 -1.60 5.86 0.63
CA LEU A 97 -2.45 5.24 -0.39
C LEU A 97 -3.89 5.76 -0.32
N ILE A 98 -4.47 5.82 0.88
CA ILE A 98 -5.83 6.34 1.07
C ILE A 98 -5.93 7.81 0.65
N GLU A 99 -4.96 8.65 1.02
CA GLU A 99 -4.96 10.07 0.62
C GLU A 99 -4.84 10.22 -0.91
N PHE A 100 -4.05 9.34 -1.56
CA PHE A 100 -3.95 9.31 -3.02
C PHE A 100 -5.29 8.93 -3.67
N GLU A 101 -5.96 7.88 -3.18
CA GLU A 101 -7.28 7.45 -3.69
C GLU A 101 -8.37 8.50 -3.45
N LEU A 102 -8.27 9.28 -2.38
CA LEU A 102 -9.15 10.43 -2.11
C LEU A 102 -8.80 11.67 -2.97
N GLY A 103 -7.72 11.63 -3.76
CA GLY A 103 -7.25 12.76 -4.56
C GLY A 103 -6.46 13.82 -3.79
N ASN A 104 -6.12 13.57 -2.54
CA ASN A 104 -5.37 14.48 -1.67
C ASN A 104 -3.86 14.33 -1.90
N LEU A 105 -3.38 14.71 -3.09
CA LEU A 105 -2.00 14.45 -3.53
C LEU A 105 -0.93 15.02 -2.59
N ASP A 106 -1.15 16.19 -1.99
CA ASP A 106 -0.17 16.79 -1.06
C ASP A 106 -0.03 16.00 0.25
N GLU A 107 -1.14 15.51 0.79
CA GLU A 107 -1.11 14.67 1.99
C GLU A 107 -0.55 13.26 1.68
N ALA A 108 -0.84 12.70 0.51
CA ALA A 108 -0.26 11.45 0.05
C ALA A 108 1.28 11.56 -0.05
N GLU A 109 1.79 12.62 -0.68
CA GLU A 109 3.22 12.91 -0.75
C GLU A 109 3.86 12.99 0.63
N LYS A 110 3.26 13.74 1.55
CA LYS A 110 3.73 13.89 2.93
C LYS A 110 3.79 12.55 3.65
N CYS A 111 2.78 11.70 3.50
CA CYS A 111 2.75 10.38 4.11
C CYS A 111 3.89 9.49 3.60
N TYR A 112 4.12 9.43 2.28
CA TYR A 112 5.21 8.63 1.72
C TYR A 112 6.59 9.17 2.11
N ARG A 113 6.77 10.50 2.17
CA ARG A 113 8.01 11.10 2.68
C ARG A 113 8.25 10.73 4.15
N LYS A 114 7.20 10.73 5.00
CA LYS A 114 7.30 10.25 6.39
C LYS A 114 7.67 8.77 6.49
N ALA A 115 7.11 7.92 5.64
CA ALA A 115 7.51 6.51 5.55
C ALA A 115 9.01 6.37 5.19
N LEU A 116 9.50 7.20 4.26
CA LEU A 116 10.90 7.19 3.81
C LEU A 116 11.87 7.79 4.84
N GLU A 117 11.43 8.73 5.70
CA GLU A 117 12.20 9.17 6.87
C GLU A 117 12.43 8.03 7.87
N ILE A 118 11.46 7.11 8.00
CA ILE A 118 11.53 5.93 8.88
C ILE A 118 12.41 4.85 8.25
N ASN A 119 12.22 4.57 6.96
CA ASN A 119 12.99 3.57 6.22
C ASN A 119 13.23 4.02 4.77
N GLU A 120 14.40 4.62 4.52
CA GLU A 120 14.80 5.07 3.17
C GLU A 120 14.91 3.90 2.17
N THR A 121 15.12 2.67 2.61
CA THR A 121 15.28 1.51 1.71
C THR A 121 13.95 0.90 1.27
N PHE A 122 12.82 1.41 1.75
CA PHE A 122 11.50 0.88 1.45
C PHE A 122 11.04 1.28 0.04
N ALA A 123 11.39 0.45 -0.93
CA ALA A 123 11.15 0.71 -2.36
C ALA A 123 9.68 1.01 -2.69
N PHE A 124 8.73 0.37 -1.98
CA PHE A 124 7.29 0.59 -2.19
C PHE A 124 6.88 2.06 -1.94
N ALA A 125 7.42 2.69 -0.89
CA ALA A 125 7.14 4.11 -0.63
C ALA A 125 7.74 5.02 -1.71
N TRP A 126 8.92 4.71 -2.24
CA TRP A 126 9.51 5.45 -3.37
C TRP A 126 8.67 5.33 -4.64
N ILE A 127 8.15 4.13 -4.95
CA ILE A 127 7.29 3.88 -6.12
C ILE A 127 6.00 4.72 -5.98
N ASN A 128 5.33 4.64 -4.83
CA ASN A 128 4.08 5.37 -4.63
C ASN A 128 4.29 6.88 -4.59
N LEU A 129 5.39 7.36 -3.97
CA LEU A 129 5.78 8.77 -4.05
C LEU A 129 5.95 9.21 -5.50
N SER A 130 6.60 8.40 -6.34
CA SER A 130 6.77 8.73 -7.75
C SER A 130 5.45 8.84 -8.50
N THR A 131 4.48 7.98 -8.19
CA THR A 131 3.14 8.05 -8.77
C THR A 131 2.44 9.35 -8.41
N VAL A 132 2.47 9.75 -7.13
CA VAL A 132 1.96 11.05 -6.69
C VAL A 132 2.64 12.21 -7.41
N LEU A 133 3.98 12.16 -7.55
CA LEU A 133 4.75 13.22 -8.21
C LEU A 133 4.44 13.31 -9.71
N ILE A 134 4.18 12.18 -10.38
CA ILE A 134 3.73 12.15 -11.79
C ILE A 134 2.36 12.84 -11.91
N GLU A 135 1.40 12.49 -11.05
CA GLU A 135 0.08 13.11 -11.03
C GLU A 135 0.14 14.63 -10.76
N LYS A 136 1.11 15.09 -9.98
CA LYS A 136 1.39 16.51 -9.73
C LYS A 136 2.15 17.19 -10.86
N GLY A 137 2.59 16.47 -11.91
CA GLY A 137 3.42 17.00 -13.00
C GLY A 137 4.88 17.26 -12.61
N LEU A 138 5.34 16.77 -11.46
CA LEU A 138 6.69 16.94 -10.93
C LEU A 138 7.63 15.83 -11.45
N PHE A 139 7.74 15.72 -12.79
CA PHE A 139 8.37 14.57 -13.44
C PHE A 139 9.85 14.37 -13.10
N LYS A 140 10.63 15.46 -12.89
CA LYS A 140 12.04 15.34 -12.48
C LYS A 140 12.19 14.72 -11.09
N GLU A 141 11.33 15.12 -10.17
CA GLU A 141 11.30 14.57 -8.81
C GLU A 141 10.81 13.11 -8.82
N ALA A 142 9.84 12.81 -9.68
CA ALA A 142 9.37 11.44 -9.88
C ALA A 142 10.49 10.51 -10.37
N ILE A 143 11.31 10.96 -11.34
CA ILE A 143 12.48 10.20 -11.82
C ILE A 143 13.47 9.98 -10.67
N PHE A 144 13.76 11.00 -9.86
CA PHE A 144 14.64 10.83 -8.70
C PHE A 144 14.11 9.77 -7.73
N ALA A 145 12.81 9.80 -7.41
CA ALA A 145 12.18 8.81 -6.56
C ALA A 145 12.25 7.39 -7.15
N LEU A 146 12.03 7.28 -8.47
CA LEU A 146 12.11 5.99 -9.19
C LEU A 146 13.52 5.43 -9.27
N GLU A 147 14.55 6.27 -9.42
CA GLU A 147 15.94 5.81 -9.36
C GLU A 147 16.32 5.33 -7.94
N LYS A 148 15.76 5.95 -6.88
CA LYS A 148 15.87 5.42 -5.52
C LYS A 148 15.15 4.06 -5.39
N ALA A 149 13.92 3.94 -5.89
CA ALA A 149 13.18 2.67 -5.92
C ALA A 149 13.96 1.57 -6.66
N LYS A 150 14.50 1.88 -7.84
CA LYS A 150 15.31 0.97 -8.67
C LYS A 150 16.56 0.48 -7.95
N LYS A 151 17.19 1.32 -7.15
CA LYS A 151 18.36 0.92 -6.34
C LYS A 151 18.00 -0.17 -5.32
N TYR A 152 16.80 -0.12 -4.73
CA TYR A 152 16.39 -1.03 -3.68
C TYR A 152 15.57 -2.23 -4.17
N ALA A 153 14.90 -2.10 -5.33
CA ALA A 153 14.06 -3.14 -5.93
C ALA A 153 14.19 -3.16 -7.46
N PRO A 154 15.38 -3.48 -8.02
CA PRO A 154 15.65 -3.38 -9.46
C PRO A 154 14.79 -4.30 -10.33
N GLU A 155 14.27 -5.40 -9.77
CA GLU A 155 13.44 -6.37 -10.49
C GLU A 155 11.93 -6.02 -10.45
N THR A 156 11.58 -4.78 -10.13
CA THR A 156 10.18 -4.34 -10.04
C THR A 156 9.76 -3.60 -11.31
N ALA A 157 9.02 -4.27 -12.17
CA ALA A 157 8.67 -3.80 -13.52
C ALA A 157 7.92 -2.45 -13.55
N ILE A 158 7.07 -2.15 -12.56
CA ILE A 158 6.33 -0.87 -12.48
C ILE A 158 7.28 0.34 -12.38
N ILE A 159 8.48 0.18 -11.83
CA ILE A 159 9.48 1.26 -11.75
C ILE A 159 9.83 1.74 -13.16
N TYR A 160 10.10 0.81 -14.06
CA TYR A 160 10.47 1.12 -15.44
C TYR A 160 9.29 1.68 -16.23
N ASN A 161 8.08 1.20 -15.98
CA ASN A 161 6.87 1.80 -16.56
C ASN A 161 6.72 3.27 -16.13
N ASN A 162 6.84 3.56 -14.85
CA ASN A 162 6.70 4.92 -14.34
C ASN A 162 7.86 5.84 -14.78
N LEU A 163 9.08 5.31 -14.92
CA LEU A 163 10.19 6.03 -15.57
C LEU A 163 9.86 6.38 -17.02
N ALA A 164 9.29 5.44 -17.78
CA ALA A 164 8.89 5.69 -19.15
C ALA A 164 7.85 6.82 -19.25
N VAL A 165 6.86 6.84 -18.37
CA VAL A 165 5.85 7.90 -18.28
C VAL A 165 6.50 9.25 -17.96
N ALA A 166 7.34 9.30 -16.92
CA ALA A 166 7.99 10.54 -16.49
C ALA A 166 8.93 11.12 -17.57
N TYR A 167 9.71 10.29 -18.24
CA TYR A 167 10.57 10.72 -19.35
C TYR A 167 9.78 11.17 -20.58
N TYR A 168 8.65 10.52 -20.88
CA TYR A 168 7.77 10.94 -21.94
C TYR A 168 7.26 12.38 -21.74
N TYR A 169 6.79 12.69 -20.55
CA TYR A 169 6.33 14.05 -20.22
C TYR A 169 7.45 15.10 -20.19
N LEU A 170 8.70 14.69 -19.98
CA LEU A 170 9.87 15.55 -20.13
C LEU A 170 10.36 15.66 -21.58
N ASN A 171 9.65 15.03 -22.54
CA ASN A 171 10.02 14.96 -23.95
C ASN A 171 11.37 14.25 -24.22
N ASP A 172 11.85 13.44 -23.27
CA ASP A 172 12.98 12.53 -23.46
C ASP A 172 12.49 11.19 -24.03
N LYS A 173 12.20 11.20 -25.33
CA LYS A 173 11.64 10.05 -26.04
C LYS A 173 12.56 8.81 -25.98
N LYS A 174 13.88 9.01 -26.03
CA LYS A 174 14.83 7.90 -25.99
C LYS A 174 14.73 7.14 -24.67
N SER A 175 14.85 7.86 -23.56
CA SER A 175 14.75 7.25 -22.22
C SER A 175 13.36 6.67 -21.96
N ALA A 176 12.29 7.31 -22.46
CA ALA A 176 10.92 6.79 -22.33
C ALA A 176 10.79 5.41 -23.00
N ILE A 177 11.25 5.28 -24.27
CA ILE A 177 11.17 4.03 -25.04
C ILE A 177 12.03 2.92 -24.41
N GLU A 178 13.24 3.26 -23.95
CA GLU A 178 14.15 2.30 -23.31
C GLU A 178 13.52 1.70 -22.05
N ASN A 179 13.01 2.55 -21.17
CA ASN A 179 12.36 2.09 -19.93
C ASN A 179 11.04 1.35 -20.20
N PHE A 180 10.26 1.79 -21.19
CA PHE A 180 9.04 1.10 -21.60
C PHE A 180 9.34 -0.34 -22.08
N LYS A 181 10.35 -0.52 -22.96
CA LYS A 181 10.78 -1.85 -23.41
C LYS A 181 11.19 -2.72 -22.23
N LYS A 182 11.95 -2.16 -21.30
CA LYS A 182 12.39 -2.88 -20.09
C LYS A 182 11.22 -3.33 -19.23
N ALA A 183 10.22 -2.47 -19.00
CA ALA A 183 9.01 -2.84 -18.27
C ALA A 183 8.27 -4.01 -18.94
N LYS A 184 8.14 -3.96 -20.27
CA LYS A 184 7.48 -5.00 -21.07
C LYS A 184 8.24 -6.33 -21.04
N GLU A 185 9.57 -6.30 -21.16
CA GLU A 185 10.44 -7.48 -21.03
C GLU A 185 10.30 -8.15 -19.66
N MET A 186 10.04 -7.36 -18.62
CA MET A 186 9.80 -7.83 -17.25
C MET A 186 8.36 -8.28 -17.01
N GLY A 187 7.52 -8.32 -18.06
CA GLY A 187 6.14 -8.82 -17.98
C GLY A 187 5.12 -7.81 -17.46
N TYR A 188 5.44 -6.51 -17.42
CA TYR A 188 4.46 -5.50 -17.04
C TYR A 188 3.39 -5.35 -18.13
N SER A 189 2.12 -5.38 -17.72
CA SER A 189 0.99 -5.12 -18.61
C SER A 189 0.88 -3.63 -18.87
N VAL A 190 1.51 -3.17 -19.95
CA VAL A 190 1.54 -1.75 -20.34
C VAL A 190 0.20 -1.29 -20.90
N ASN A 191 -0.11 0.00 -20.73
CA ASN A 191 -1.29 0.60 -21.34
C ASN A 191 -1.13 0.62 -22.87
N PRO A 192 -2.04 -0.01 -23.65
CA PRO A 192 -1.93 -0.08 -25.13
C PRO A 192 -1.94 1.30 -25.80
N GLU A 193 -2.62 2.28 -25.23
CA GLU A 193 -2.63 3.64 -25.76
C GLU A 193 -1.28 4.31 -25.58
N PHE A 194 -0.64 4.15 -24.41
CA PHE A 194 0.71 4.68 -24.17
C PHE A 194 1.74 3.99 -25.09
N GLU A 195 1.62 2.68 -25.32
CA GLU A 195 2.43 1.95 -26.30
C GLU A 195 2.27 2.53 -27.70
N ARG A 196 1.04 2.82 -28.14
CA ARG A 196 0.77 3.45 -29.43
C ARG A 196 1.41 4.83 -29.53
N ILE A 197 1.22 5.67 -28.52
CA ILE A 197 1.79 7.01 -28.47
C ILE A 197 3.32 6.99 -28.59
N LEU A 198 3.99 6.06 -27.90
CA LEU A 198 5.44 5.93 -28.00
C LEU A 198 5.89 5.45 -29.37
N ASN A 199 5.15 4.54 -30.01
CA ASN A 199 5.48 4.00 -31.34
C ASN A 199 5.22 5.01 -32.49
N GLU A 200 4.18 5.85 -32.38
CA GLU A 200 3.88 6.89 -33.38
C GLU A 200 4.90 8.06 -33.34
N ASN A 201 5.68 8.14 -32.28
CA ASN A 201 6.69 9.18 -32.08
C ASN A 201 8.15 8.68 -32.34
N LEU A 202 8.27 7.45 -32.91
CA LEU A 202 9.54 6.90 -33.44
C LEU A 202 9.78 7.41 -34.85
#